data_a422a05095726edb2335c4fb7339741d
#
_entry.id   a422a05095726edb2335c4fb7339741d
#
_cell.length_a   1.000
_cell.length_b   1.000
_cell.length_c   1.000
_cell.angle_alpha   90.00
_cell.angle_beta   90.00
_cell.angle_gamma   90.00
#
_symmetry.space_group_name_H-M   'P 1'
#
loop_
_entity.id
_entity.type
_entity.pdbx_description
1 polymer ?
#
loop_
_entity_poly.entity_id
_entity_poly.type
_entity_poly.pdbx_seq_one_letter_code
_entity_poly.pdbx_strand_id
1 'polypeptide(L)'
;LDGSAKDFVESIKKVGFLDQKSLRDRFVIREPLWVEEGSTSIIVLPSSNLRVSYVLNYDNSLIPPGYMDVVLNGSLKDNFYEARTFCLENEVKPLLDMGLGKGSNYKNTLVVSEKGILENELRFSDEFVKHKILDLIGDLYLTGPIRAHIIAIRGGHTLNIRLLEKLRRYKERVRSAGIGSVARFVPASGVLNAEEIMQILPHRYPFLLVDRITHLEKGKKATGIKSVTMNEHFFQGHFPGKPIMP
;
A
#
# COMPACT_ATOMS: atom_id res chain seq x y z
N LEU A 1 -9.04 19.63 -16.89
CA LEU A 1 -8.20 18.86 -15.95
C LEU A 1 -6.83 18.64 -16.58
N ASP A 2 -5.78 18.66 -15.77
CA ASP A 2 -4.38 18.57 -16.18
C ASP A 2 -3.69 17.26 -15.73
N GLY A 3 -4.49 16.26 -15.37
CA GLY A 3 -4.01 14.99 -14.81
C GLY A 3 -3.54 15.08 -13.37
N SER A 4 -3.50 16.27 -12.76
CA SER A 4 -3.25 16.44 -11.33
C SER A 4 -4.54 16.28 -10.53
N ALA A 5 -4.41 16.11 -9.22
CA ALA A 5 -5.52 16.11 -8.29
C ALA A 5 -5.76 17.50 -7.63
N LYS A 6 -5.10 18.54 -8.13
CA LYS A 6 -5.07 19.89 -7.51
C LYS A 6 -6.47 20.42 -7.24
N ASP A 7 -7.29 20.55 -8.29
CA ASP A 7 -8.61 21.16 -8.18
C ASP A 7 -9.54 20.40 -7.22
N PHE A 8 -9.43 19.06 -7.20
CA PHE A 8 -10.18 18.22 -6.26
C PHE A 8 -9.73 18.44 -4.82
N VAL A 9 -8.42 18.44 -4.58
CA VAL A 9 -7.87 18.63 -3.23
C VAL A 9 -8.19 20.01 -2.70
N GLU A 10 -8.06 21.05 -3.52
CA GLU A 10 -8.39 22.43 -3.13
C GLU A 10 -9.88 22.59 -2.84
N SER A 11 -10.76 21.99 -3.65
CA SER A 11 -12.19 22.00 -3.42
C SER A 11 -12.58 21.31 -2.10
N ILE A 12 -11.97 20.15 -1.82
CA ILE A 12 -12.19 19.42 -0.56
C ILE A 12 -11.65 20.23 0.64
N LYS A 13 -10.47 20.84 0.52
CA LYS A 13 -9.91 21.70 1.58
C LYS A 13 -10.81 22.89 1.92
N LYS A 14 -11.47 23.50 0.92
CA LYS A 14 -12.41 24.61 1.12
C LYS A 14 -13.65 24.19 1.94
N VAL A 15 -14.16 22.98 1.71
CA VAL A 15 -15.31 22.43 2.46
C VAL A 15 -14.90 21.93 3.83
N GLY A 16 -13.66 21.45 3.97
CA GLY A 16 -13.13 20.87 5.21
C GLY A 16 -13.41 19.38 5.35
N PHE A 17 -12.98 18.82 6.47
CA PHE A 17 -13.11 17.39 6.79
C PHE A 17 -13.95 17.22 8.06
N LEU A 18 -14.77 16.18 8.05
CA LEU A 18 -15.47 15.73 9.24
C LEU A 18 -14.91 14.36 9.67
N ASP A 19 -14.33 14.30 10.86
CA ASP A 19 -13.82 13.06 11.42
C ASP A 19 -14.98 12.10 11.73
N GLN A 20 -14.90 10.90 11.18
CA GLN A 20 -15.87 9.85 11.45
C GLN A 20 -15.44 9.05 12.68
N LYS A 21 -16.41 8.66 13.53
CA LYS A 21 -16.16 7.84 14.72
C LYS A 21 -15.72 6.40 14.39
N SER A 22 -15.93 5.95 13.16
CA SER A 22 -15.58 4.61 12.70
C SER A 22 -14.13 4.56 12.24
N LEU A 23 -13.38 3.56 12.70
CA LEU A 23 -12.02 3.30 12.19
C LEU A 23 -12.11 2.76 10.76
N ARG A 24 -11.24 3.26 9.90
CA ARG A 24 -11.12 2.80 8.52
C ARG A 24 -10.38 1.48 8.46
N ASP A 25 -10.97 0.46 7.83
CA ASP A 25 -10.27 -0.78 7.53
C ASP A 25 -9.07 -0.50 6.62
N ARG A 26 -7.91 -0.98 7.03
CA ARG A 26 -6.66 -0.89 6.25
C ARG A 26 -6.21 -2.28 5.90
N PHE A 27 -5.90 -2.48 4.62
CA PHE A 27 -5.34 -3.73 4.15
C PHE A 27 -3.84 -3.76 4.44
N VAL A 28 -3.37 -4.75 5.21
CA VAL A 28 -1.97 -4.89 5.61
C VAL A 28 -1.32 -6.01 4.81
N ILE A 29 -0.22 -5.69 4.13
CA ILE A 29 0.63 -6.67 3.46
C ILE A 29 1.51 -7.35 4.51
N ARG A 30 1.56 -8.69 4.49
CA ARG A 30 2.30 -9.51 5.46
C ARG A 30 3.42 -10.33 4.84
N GLU A 31 3.43 -10.48 3.52
CA GLU A 31 4.46 -11.17 2.75
C GLU A 31 4.80 -10.36 1.50
N PRO A 32 6.02 -10.48 0.97
CA PRO A 32 6.40 -9.81 -0.27
C PRO A 32 5.53 -10.25 -1.44
N LEU A 33 5.10 -9.28 -2.26
CA LEU A 33 4.43 -9.50 -3.54
C LEU A 33 5.16 -8.68 -4.60
N TRP A 34 5.18 -9.14 -5.84
CA TRP A 34 5.75 -8.39 -6.95
C TRP A 34 5.05 -8.68 -8.25
N VAL A 35 5.13 -7.75 -9.15
CA VAL A 35 4.75 -7.88 -10.56
C VAL A 35 5.86 -7.29 -11.41
N GLU A 36 6.11 -7.87 -12.57
CA GLU A 36 7.15 -7.43 -13.49
C GLU A 36 6.73 -7.61 -14.94
N GLU A 37 7.28 -6.79 -15.82
CA GLU A 37 7.14 -6.88 -17.26
C GLU A 37 8.33 -6.19 -17.94
N GLY A 38 9.18 -7.00 -18.60
CA GLY A 38 10.41 -6.48 -19.20
C GLY A 38 11.31 -5.82 -18.15
N SER A 39 11.62 -4.55 -18.37
CA SER A 39 12.45 -3.74 -17.46
C SER A 39 11.65 -3.01 -16.37
N THR A 40 10.34 -3.25 -16.28
CA THR A 40 9.47 -2.60 -15.29
C THR A 40 9.10 -3.56 -14.17
N SER A 41 9.10 -3.10 -12.94
CA SER A 41 8.72 -3.92 -11.79
C SER A 41 8.07 -3.10 -10.68
N ILE A 42 7.16 -3.74 -9.94
CA ILE A 42 6.60 -3.21 -8.69
C ILE A 42 6.69 -4.29 -7.63
N ILE A 43 7.37 -3.98 -6.54
CA ILE A 43 7.55 -4.84 -5.37
C ILE A 43 6.76 -4.24 -4.23
N VAL A 44 6.03 -5.07 -3.50
CA VAL A 44 5.23 -4.67 -2.34
C VAL A 44 5.73 -5.45 -1.13
N LEU A 45 6.22 -4.75 -0.13
CA LEU A 45 6.78 -5.32 1.09
C LEU A 45 5.89 -4.98 2.30
N PRO A 46 5.91 -5.81 3.36
CA PRO A 46 5.28 -5.47 4.63
C PRO A 46 5.79 -4.13 5.18
N SER A 47 4.86 -3.29 5.66
CA SER A 47 5.18 -2.01 6.32
C SER A 47 4.04 -1.58 7.23
N SER A 48 4.37 -0.85 8.29
CA SER A 48 3.39 -0.24 9.19
C SER A 48 2.66 0.97 8.59
N ASN A 49 3.23 1.58 7.57
CA ASN A 49 2.68 2.75 6.86
C ASN A 49 2.59 2.46 5.35
N LEU A 50 1.90 3.31 4.61
CA LEU A 50 2.05 3.36 3.17
C LEU A 50 3.32 4.16 2.84
N ARG A 51 4.33 3.48 2.32
CA ARG A 51 5.58 4.06 1.81
C ARG A 51 5.70 3.75 0.33
N VAL A 52 6.14 4.70 -0.45
CA VAL A 52 6.38 4.53 -1.88
C VAL A 52 7.80 4.97 -2.20
N SER A 53 8.59 4.07 -2.80
CA SER A 53 9.87 4.38 -3.43
C SER A 53 9.69 4.23 -4.93
N TYR A 54 9.87 5.29 -5.69
CA TYR A 54 9.68 5.27 -7.14
C TYR A 54 10.97 5.62 -7.86
N VAL A 55 11.37 4.76 -8.79
CA VAL A 55 12.48 5.01 -9.73
C VAL A 55 11.88 5.32 -11.11
N LEU A 56 11.98 6.56 -11.53
CA LEU A 56 11.66 7.03 -12.86
C LEU A 56 12.93 6.93 -13.72
N ASN A 57 12.91 6.12 -14.77
CA ASN A 57 14.02 6.01 -15.69
C ASN A 57 13.51 5.55 -17.06
N TYR A 58 13.31 6.46 -17.96
CA TYR A 58 12.94 6.15 -19.34
C TYR A 58 14.18 5.82 -20.17
N ASP A 59 14.02 4.99 -21.21
CA ASP A 59 15.12 4.62 -22.11
C ASP A 59 15.50 5.76 -23.08
N ASN A 60 14.92 6.92 -22.91
CA ASN A 60 15.25 8.13 -23.66
C ASN A 60 15.81 9.21 -22.71
N SER A 61 16.64 10.08 -23.24
CA SER A 61 17.27 11.18 -22.48
C SER A 61 16.35 12.38 -22.27
N LEU A 62 15.13 12.37 -22.81
CA LEU A 62 14.23 13.53 -22.80
C LEU A 62 13.59 13.75 -21.43
N ILE A 63 13.28 12.66 -20.73
CA ILE A 63 12.77 12.71 -19.35
C ILE A 63 13.91 12.34 -18.41
N PRO A 64 14.36 13.26 -17.55
CA PRO A 64 15.48 13.02 -16.67
C PRO A 64 15.15 11.87 -15.67
N PRO A 65 16.13 11.03 -15.35
CA PRO A 65 15.98 10.04 -14.30
C PRO A 65 15.60 10.71 -12.98
N GLY A 66 14.68 10.08 -12.24
CA GLY A 66 14.21 10.59 -10.96
C GLY A 66 14.05 9.46 -9.95
N TYR A 67 14.31 9.76 -8.71
CA TYR A 67 14.03 8.88 -7.57
C TYR A 67 13.32 9.66 -6.48
N MET A 68 12.33 9.03 -5.90
CA MET A 68 11.66 9.60 -4.74
C MET A 68 11.24 8.49 -3.79
N ASP A 69 11.40 8.76 -2.49
CA ASP A 69 10.97 7.88 -1.41
C ASP A 69 10.12 8.69 -0.44
N VAL A 70 8.89 8.26 -0.20
CA VAL A 70 7.94 9.01 0.59
C VAL A 70 7.07 8.11 1.45
N VAL A 71 6.82 8.55 2.68
CA VAL A 71 5.85 7.94 3.60
C VAL A 71 4.55 8.74 3.57
N LEU A 72 3.49 8.10 3.09
CA LEU A 72 2.17 8.71 2.95
C LEU A 72 1.37 8.51 4.26
N ASN A 73 1.52 9.42 5.17
CA ASN A 73 0.89 9.41 6.49
C ASN A 73 -0.41 10.22 6.57
N GLY A 74 -0.96 10.62 5.42
CA GLY A 74 -2.15 11.48 5.32
C GLY A 74 -1.83 12.98 5.31
N SER A 75 -0.55 13.36 5.37
CA SER A 75 -0.12 14.74 5.19
C SER A 75 0.01 15.04 3.68
N LEU A 76 -0.65 16.09 3.21
CA LEU A 76 -0.55 16.59 1.83
C LEU A 76 0.61 17.60 1.66
N LYS A 77 1.67 17.48 2.48
CA LYS A 77 2.77 18.47 2.51
C LYS A 77 3.66 18.45 1.27
N ASP A 78 3.69 17.35 0.53
CA ASP A 78 4.69 17.13 -0.52
C ASP A 78 4.23 17.51 -1.94
N ASN A 79 3.12 18.25 -2.08
CA ASN A 79 2.56 18.77 -3.34
C ASN A 79 2.37 17.72 -4.46
N PHE A 80 2.30 16.41 -4.13
CA PHE A 80 2.06 15.36 -5.12
C PHE A 80 0.79 15.59 -5.92
N TYR A 81 -0.26 16.08 -5.26
CA TYR A 81 -1.55 16.33 -5.88
C TYR A 81 -1.52 17.41 -6.95
N GLU A 82 -0.45 18.19 -7.04
CA GLU A 82 -0.26 19.24 -8.05
C GLU A 82 0.51 18.76 -9.30
N ALA A 83 1.07 17.54 -9.28
CA ALA A 83 1.87 17.01 -10.37
C ALA A 83 0.99 16.67 -11.58
N ARG A 84 1.31 17.28 -12.72
CA ARG A 84 0.56 17.11 -13.97
C ARG A 84 1.02 15.88 -14.74
N THR A 85 0.11 15.37 -15.59
CA THR A 85 0.43 14.32 -16.54
C THR A 85 1.42 14.78 -17.60
N PHE A 86 2.15 13.83 -18.15
CA PHE A 86 3.15 14.08 -19.19
C PHE A 86 3.17 12.97 -20.25
N CYS A 87 3.63 13.28 -21.42
CA CYS A 87 3.92 12.34 -22.50
C CYS A 87 5.08 12.84 -23.36
N LEU A 88 5.63 11.94 -24.17
CA LEU A 88 6.58 12.33 -25.21
C LEU A 88 5.84 12.88 -26.42
N GLU A 89 6.48 13.80 -27.17
CA GLU A 89 5.88 14.41 -28.37
C GLU A 89 5.47 13.36 -29.42
N ASN A 90 6.28 12.32 -29.58
CA ASN A 90 5.98 11.23 -30.52
C ASN A 90 4.81 10.32 -30.08
N GLU A 91 4.40 10.36 -28.81
CA GLU A 91 3.26 9.61 -28.28
C GLU A 91 1.93 10.36 -28.46
N VAL A 92 1.96 11.68 -28.71
CA VAL A 92 0.75 12.52 -28.78
C VAL A 92 -0.22 12.00 -29.83
N LYS A 93 0.25 11.80 -31.06
CA LYS A 93 -0.60 11.35 -32.18
C LYS A 93 -1.17 9.94 -31.92
N PRO A 94 -0.36 8.92 -31.57
CA PRO A 94 -0.89 7.59 -31.20
C PRO A 94 -1.94 7.63 -30.08
N LEU A 95 -1.75 8.45 -29.05
CA LEU A 95 -2.72 8.57 -27.95
C LEU A 95 -4.04 9.17 -28.42
N LEU A 96 -3.99 10.21 -29.26
CA LEU A 96 -5.19 10.82 -29.85
C LEU A 96 -5.93 9.87 -30.79
N ASP A 97 -5.21 9.12 -31.62
CA ASP A 97 -5.78 8.12 -32.54
C ASP A 97 -6.50 6.99 -31.77
N MET A 98 -6.02 6.63 -30.57
CA MET A 98 -6.70 5.72 -29.63
C MET A 98 -7.88 6.37 -28.88
N GLY A 99 -8.17 7.62 -29.11
CA GLY A 99 -9.24 8.36 -28.42
C GLY A 99 -8.91 8.77 -26.99
N LEU A 100 -7.64 8.70 -26.62
CA LEU A 100 -7.13 9.17 -25.32
C LEU A 100 -6.76 10.66 -25.39
N GLY A 101 -6.64 11.31 -24.25
CA GLY A 101 -6.20 12.71 -24.15
C GLY A 101 -7.17 13.74 -24.76
N LYS A 102 -8.46 13.46 -24.89
CA LYS A 102 -9.46 14.34 -25.56
C LYS A 102 -9.57 15.74 -24.97
N GLY A 103 -9.13 15.98 -23.75
CA GLY A 103 -9.09 17.30 -23.10
C GLY A 103 -7.68 17.85 -22.93
N SER A 104 -6.66 17.11 -23.39
CA SER A 104 -5.27 17.50 -23.25
C SER A 104 -4.85 18.52 -24.29
N ASN A 105 -4.01 19.44 -23.87
CA ASN A 105 -3.35 20.43 -24.72
C ASN A 105 -2.00 20.80 -24.08
N TYR A 106 -1.16 21.55 -24.79
CA TYR A 106 0.17 21.93 -24.33
C TYR A 106 0.18 22.77 -23.03
N LYS A 107 -0.94 23.39 -22.65
CA LYS A 107 -1.05 24.18 -21.40
C LYS A 107 -1.38 23.34 -20.18
N ASN A 108 -2.05 22.19 -20.36
CA ASN A 108 -2.48 21.34 -19.25
C ASN A 108 -1.76 19.98 -19.18
N THR A 109 -0.96 19.64 -20.19
CA THR A 109 -0.18 18.40 -20.26
C THR A 109 1.28 18.75 -20.55
N LEU A 110 2.21 18.14 -19.87
CA LEU A 110 3.64 18.31 -20.13
C LEU A 110 4.05 17.45 -21.32
N VAL A 111 4.15 18.04 -22.50
CA VAL A 111 4.63 17.35 -23.70
C VAL A 111 6.13 17.57 -23.82
N VAL A 112 6.91 16.49 -23.75
CA VAL A 112 8.37 16.53 -23.76
C VAL A 112 8.90 16.20 -25.13
N SER A 113 9.70 17.10 -25.71
CA SER A 113 10.36 16.98 -27.01
C SER A 113 11.87 17.08 -26.87
N GLU A 114 12.60 16.91 -27.99
CA GLU A 114 14.06 17.15 -28.05
C GLU A 114 14.43 18.61 -27.71
N LYS A 115 13.51 19.55 -27.85
CA LYS A 115 13.70 20.97 -27.52
C LYS A 115 13.32 21.31 -26.10
N GLY A 116 12.92 20.32 -25.29
CA GLY A 116 12.40 20.51 -23.95
C GLY A 116 10.88 20.37 -23.88
N ILE A 117 10.27 20.95 -22.87
CA ILE A 117 8.81 20.93 -22.67
C ILE A 117 8.17 21.97 -23.59
N LEU A 118 7.17 21.53 -24.37
CA LEU A 118 6.50 22.38 -25.34
C LEU A 118 5.45 23.28 -24.70
N GLU A 119 5.52 24.58 -24.95
CA GLU A 119 4.56 25.61 -24.52
C GLU A 119 4.17 25.57 -23.03
N ASN A 120 5.05 25.01 -22.19
CA ASN A 120 4.82 24.86 -20.76
C ASN A 120 6.13 24.81 -19.99
N GLU A 121 6.05 24.84 -18.66
CA GLU A 121 7.17 24.73 -17.73
C GLU A 121 6.81 23.80 -16.58
N LEU A 122 7.80 23.19 -15.94
CA LEU A 122 7.58 22.39 -14.72
C LEU A 122 7.11 23.27 -13.56
N ARG A 123 6.13 22.82 -12.81
CA ARG A 123 5.72 23.44 -11.55
C ARG A 123 6.79 23.28 -10.46
N PHE A 124 7.53 22.17 -10.51
CA PHE A 124 8.66 21.83 -9.64
C PHE A 124 9.57 20.81 -10.33
N SER A 125 10.84 20.78 -9.94
CA SER A 125 11.87 19.98 -10.65
C SER A 125 11.63 18.47 -10.65
N ASP A 126 10.88 17.96 -9.67
CA ASP A 126 10.53 16.54 -9.49
C ASP A 126 9.09 16.20 -9.92
N GLU A 127 8.47 17.04 -10.78
CA GLU A 127 7.07 16.88 -11.18
C GLU A 127 6.80 15.53 -11.87
N PHE A 128 7.69 15.05 -12.72
CA PHE A 128 7.53 13.78 -13.42
C PHE A 128 7.44 12.58 -12.44
N VAL A 129 8.37 12.47 -11.50
CA VAL A 129 8.35 11.34 -10.54
C VAL A 129 7.19 11.47 -9.56
N LYS A 130 6.81 12.68 -9.17
CA LYS A 130 5.63 12.94 -8.33
C LYS A 130 4.34 12.51 -9.03
N HIS A 131 4.19 12.84 -10.32
CA HIS A 131 3.02 12.40 -11.09
C HIS A 131 2.93 10.87 -11.15
N LYS A 132 4.04 10.17 -11.39
CA LYS A 132 4.04 8.70 -11.40
C LYS A 132 3.69 8.08 -10.06
N ILE A 133 4.06 8.72 -8.96
CA ILE A 133 3.62 8.31 -7.62
C ILE A 133 2.12 8.59 -7.44
N LEU A 134 1.62 9.74 -7.92
CA LEU A 134 0.20 10.08 -7.87
C LEU A 134 -0.65 9.05 -8.63
N ASP A 135 -0.22 8.67 -9.84
CA ASP A 135 -0.85 7.61 -10.64
C ASP A 135 -0.90 6.28 -9.85
N LEU A 136 0.25 5.86 -9.33
CA LEU A 136 0.37 4.61 -8.58
C LEU A 136 -0.56 4.57 -7.37
N ILE A 137 -0.60 5.66 -6.60
CA ILE A 137 -1.47 5.77 -5.41
C ILE A 137 -2.94 5.75 -5.84
N GLY A 138 -3.29 6.48 -6.89
CA GLY A 138 -4.65 6.52 -7.43
C GLY A 138 -5.14 5.16 -7.86
N ASP A 139 -4.36 4.45 -8.67
CA ASP A 139 -4.68 3.10 -9.14
C ASP A 139 -4.81 2.12 -7.96
N LEU A 140 -3.85 2.10 -7.05
CA LEU A 140 -3.85 1.16 -5.92
C LEU A 140 -4.97 1.43 -4.92
N TYR A 141 -5.49 2.65 -4.86
CA TYR A 141 -6.58 3.00 -3.96
C TYR A 141 -7.89 2.25 -4.27
N LEU A 142 -8.02 1.67 -5.46
CA LEU A 142 -9.13 0.78 -5.82
C LEU A 142 -9.21 -0.49 -4.95
N THR A 143 -8.12 -0.89 -4.29
CA THR A 143 -8.14 -1.97 -3.27
C THR A 143 -8.56 -1.49 -1.88
N GLY A 144 -8.75 -0.19 -1.71
CA GLY A 144 -8.89 0.48 -0.41
C GLY A 144 -7.54 0.84 0.21
N PRO A 145 -7.54 1.48 1.40
CA PRO A 145 -6.30 1.89 2.07
C PRO A 145 -5.41 0.70 2.38
N ILE A 146 -4.16 0.78 1.95
CA ILE A 146 -3.14 -0.27 2.12
C ILE A 146 -2.02 0.19 3.07
N ARG A 147 -1.47 -0.74 3.85
CA ARG A 147 -0.21 -0.60 4.57
C ARG A 147 0.83 -1.49 3.94
N ALA A 148 1.78 -0.88 3.29
CA ALA A 148 2.84 -1.56 2.55
C ALA A 148 3.96 -0.58 2.23
N HIS A 149 5.16 -1.07 1.98
CA HIS A 149 6.19 -0.36 1.26
C HIS A 149 6.16 -0.81 -0.20
N ILE A 150 5.86 0.09 -1.11
CA ILE A 150 5.76 -0.15 -2.54
C ILE A 150 7.00 0.43 -3.21
N ILE A 151 7.75 -0.42 -3.89
CA ILE A 151 8.93 -0.04 -4.66
C ILE A 151 8.59 -0.22 -6.13
N ALA A 152 8.47 0.88 -6.87
CA ALA A 152 8.15 0.87 -8.29
C ALA A 152 9.36 1.31 -9.12
N ILE A 153 9.71 0.51 -10.10
CA ILE A 153 10.79 0.79 -11.05
C ILE A 153 10.15 0.89 -12.43
N ARG A 154 10.14 2.08 -13.02
CA ARG A 154 9.58 2.36 -14.36
C ARG A 154 8.10 1.97 -14.50
N GLY A 155 7.34 1.91 -13.40
CA GLY A 155 5.94 1.49 -13.38
C GLY A 155 5.03 2.39 -14.22
N GLY A 156 3.85 1.85 -14.55
CA GLY A 156 2.80 2.56 -15.27
C GLY A 156 1.46 1.88 -15.03
N HIS A 157 0.37 2.45 -15.57
CA HIS A 157 -1.00 1.97 -15.33
C HIS A 157 -1.18 0.47 -15.62
N THR A 158 -0.60 -0.05 -16.70
CA THR A 158 -0.68 -1.49 -17.04
C THR A 158 -0.15 -2.36 -15.91
N LEU A 159 1.04 -2.04 -15.38
CA LEU A 159 1.65 -2.81 -14.30
C LEU A 159 0.95 -2.57 -12.96
N ASN A 160 0.44 -1.36 -12.72
CA ASN A 160 -0.38 -1.02 -11.56
C ASN A 160 -1.66 -1.89 -11.51
N ILE A 161 -2.34 -2.06 -12.66
CA ILE A 161 -3.55 -2.91 -12.76
C ILE A 161 -3.21 -4.37 -12.49
N ARG A 162 -2.11 -4.90 -13.04
CA ARG A 162 -1.65 -6.27 -12.72
C ARG A 162 -1.36 -6.45 -11.24
N LEU A 163 -0.77 -5.44 -10.60
CA LEU A 163 -0.58 -5.45 -9.15
C LEU A 163 -1.92 -5.45 -8.41
N LEU A 164 -2.89 -4.63 -8.84
CA LEU A 164 -4.24 -4.61 -8.26
C LEU A 164 -4.89 -6.00 -8.27
N GLU A 165 -4.83 -6.71 -9.38
CA GLU A 165 -5.36 -8.08 -9.49
C GLU A 165 -4.67 -9.03 -8.50
N LYS A 166 -3.34 -8.94 -8.40
CA LYS A 166 -2.55 -9.75 -7.46
C LYS A 166 -2.90 -9.43 -6.01
N LEU A 167 -3.04 -8.14 -5.67
CA LEU A 167 -3.46 -7.68 -4.34
C LEU A 167 -4.89 -8.14 -3.99
N ARG A 168 -5.80 -8.13 -4.96
CA ARG A 168 -7.16 -8.62 -4.78
C ARG A 168 -7.17 -10.11 -4.44
N ARG A 169 -6.46 -10.95 -5.22
CA ARG A 169 -6.31 -12.38 -4.95
C ARG A 169 -5.67 -12.64 -3.59
N TYR A 170 -4.65 -11.87 -3.24
CA TYR A 170 -4.01 -11.94 -1.93
C TYR A 170 -5.00 -11.61 -0.82
N LYS A 171 -5.79 -10.56 -0.96
CA LYS A 171 -6.82 -10.15 0.01
C LYS A 171 -7.88 -11.23 0.21
N GLU A 172 -8.33 -11.88 -0.87
CA GLU A 172 -9.27 -13.00 -0.82
C GLU A 172 -8.66 -14.21 -0.10
N ARG A 173 -7.40 -14.56 -0.40
CA ARG A 173 -6.66 -15.63 0.28
C ARG A 173 -6.52 -15.38 1.78
N VAL A 174 -6.12 -14.18 2.17
CA VAL A 174 -5.97 -13.79 3.58
C VAL A 174 -7.31 -13.84 4.31
N ARG A 175 -8.40 -13.43 3.67
CA ARG A 175 -9.75 -13.52 4.23
C ARG A 175 -10.20 -14.98 4.39
N SER A 176 -10.02 -15.82 3.38
CA SER A 176 -10.41 -17.23 3.39
C SER A 176 -9.60 -18.05 4.40
N ALA A 177 -8.33 -17.68 4.62
CA ALA A 177 -7.48 -18.32 5.62
C ALA A 177 -7.79 -17.87 7.07
N GLY A 178 -8.83 -17.08 7.28
CA GLY A 178 -9.14 -16.54 8.62
C GLY A 178 -8.07 -15.59 9.16
N ILE A 179 -7.07 -15.21 8.33
CA ILE A 179 -6.03 -14.25 8.66
C ILE A 179 -6.62 -12.84 8.45
N GLY A 180 -7.85 -12.67 8.94
CA GLY A 180 -8.61 -11.45 8.81
C GLY A 180 -8.05 -10.32 9.63
N SER A 181 -8.20 -9.13 9.13
CA SER A 181 -7.85 -7.83 9.67
C SER A 181 -7.66 -7.81 11.21
N VAL A 182 -6.42 -7.73 11.67
CA VAL A 182 -6.06 -7.48 13.08
C VAL A 182 -6.68 -6.16 13.62
N ALA A 183 -7.40 -5.43 12.78
CA ALA A 183 -7.95 -4.13 13.11
C ALA A 183 -9.39 -4.17 13.66
N ARG A 184 -10.08 -5.33 13.71
CA ARG A 184 -11.49 -5.39 14.13
C ARG A 184 -11.76 -5.90 15.54
N PHE A 185 -10.81 -6.60 16.13
CA PHE A 185 -11.05 -7.11 17.47
C PHE A 185 -10.47 -6.15 18.53
N VAL A 186 -11.29 -5.22 19.00
CA VAL A 186 -11.09 -4.54 20.27
C VAL A 186 -12.05 -5.25 21.22
N PRO A 187 -11.57 -6.14 22.10
CA PRO A 187 -12.45 -6.77 23.08
C PRO A 187 -13.12 -5.70 23.91
N ALA A 188 -14.43 -5.80 24.04
CA ALA A 188 -15.21 -4.94 24.93
C ALA A 188 -14.86 -5.21 26.42
N SER A 189 -14.22 -6.35 26.71
CA SER A 189 -13.67 -6.73 28.02
C SER A 189 -12.19 -7.03 27.88
N GLY A 190 -11.40 -6.78 28.92
CA GLY A 190 -9.96 -7.10 28.98
C GLY A 190 -9.65 -8.61 29.03
N VAL A 191 -10.63 -9.47 28.75
CA VAL A 191 -10.56 -10.95 28.78
C VAL A 191 -10.82 -11.48 27.38
N LEU A 192 -9.98 -12.42 26.88
CA LEU A 192 -10.13 -13.07 25.57
C LEU A 192 -10.13 -14.59 25.73
N ASN A 193 -11.03 -15.25 25.02
CA ASN A 193 -11.02 -16.71 24.86
C ASN A 193 -10.09 -17.14 23.69
N ALA A 194 -9.91 -18.46 23.49
CA ALA A 194 -9.02 -19.00 22.47
C ALA A 194 -9.43 -18.59 21.04
N GLU A 195 -10.72 -18.53 20.74
CA GLU A 195 -11.21 -18.13 19.40
C GLU A 195 -10.89 -16.67 19.11
N GLU A 196 -11.06 -15.82 20.11
CA GLU A 196 -10.75 -14.39 20.02
C GLU A 196 -9.24 -14.15 19.91
N ILE A 197 -8.42 -14.94 20.62
CA ILE A 197 -6.95 -14.91 20.49
C ILE A 197 -6.53 -15.34 19.08
N MET A 198 -7.15 -16.36 18.51
CA MET A 198 -6.90 -16.80 17.13
C MET A 198 -7.28 -15.78 16.08
N GLN A 199 -8.15 -14.82 16.37
CA GLN A 199 -8.43 -13.68 15.48
C GLN A 199 -7.32 -12.64 15.50
N ILE A 200 -6.54 -12.58 16.59
CA ILE A 200 -5.44 -11.62 16.76
C ILE A 200 -4.10 -12.23 16.36
N LEU A 201 -3.81 -13.45 16.83
CA LEU A 201 -2.57 -14.18 16.57
C LEU A 201 -2.72 -15.12 15.37
N PRO A 202 -1.75 -15.18 14.45
CA PRO A 202 -1.77 -16.13 13.33
C PRO A 202 -1.51 -17.58 13.77
N HIS A 203 -1.07 -17.77 14.99
CA HIS A 203 -0.70 -19.09 15.54
C HIS A 203 -1.91 -20.02 15.64
N ARG A 204 -1.68 -21.30 15.39
CA ARG A 204 -2.64 -22.41 15.52
C ARG A 204 -1.92 -23.57 16.21
N TYR A 205 -2.67 -24.61 16.58
CA TYR A 205 -2.06 -25.83 17.10
C TYR A 205 -0.94 -26.33 16.16
N PRO A 206 0.24 -26.72 16.69
CA PRO A 206 0.62 -26.81 18.11
C PRO A 206 1.25 -25.51 18.70
N PHE A 207 1.30 -24.41 17.94
CA PHE A 207 2.03 -23.18 18.30
C PHE A 207 1.18 -22.10 18.97
N LEU A 208 -0.11 -22.33 19.19
CA LEU A 208 -0.93 -21.42 19.98
C LEU A 208 -0.76 -21.76 21.47
N LEU A 209 0.21 -21.13 22.12
CA LEU A 209 0.60 -21.39 23.50
C LEU A 209 -0.15 -20.54 24.53
N VAL A 210 -1.33 -20.03 24.20
CA VAL A 210 -2.19 -19.24 25.08
C VAL A 210 -3.64 -19.69 24.92
N ASP A 211 -4.30 -20.11 25.99
CA ASP A 211 -5.69 -20.57 25.95
C ASP A 211 -6.69 -19.44 26.28
N ARG A 212 -6.27 -18.47 27.10
CA ARG A 212 -7.12 -17.35 27.51
C ARG A 212 -6.27 -16.15 27.93
N ILE A 213 -6.69 -14.94 27.57
CA ILE A 213 -6.18 -13.70 28.15
C ILE A 213 -7.12 -13.30 29.29
N THR A 214 -6.57 -13.06 30.47
CA THR A 214 -7.32 -12.65 31.66
C THR A 214 -7.25 -11.16 31.94
N HIS A 215 -6.25 -10.49 31.39
CA HIS A 215 -6.09 -9.05 31.47
C HIS A 215 -5.38 -8.52 30.24
N LEU A 216 -5.93 -7.46 29.64
CA LEU A 216 -5.36 -6.79 28.49
C LEU A 216 -5.34 -5.28 28.67
N GLU A 217 -4.16 -4.70 28.67
CA GLU A 217 -3.92 -3.27 28.61
C GLU A 217 -3.34 -2.93 27.24
N LYS A 218 -4.14 -2.31 26.39
CA LYS A 218 -3.83 -2.08 24.98
C LYS A 218 -2.51 -1.33 24.81
N GLY A 219 -1.59 -1.95 24.04
CA GLY A 219 -0.26 -1.38 23.74
C GLY A 219 0.75 -1.44 24.90
N LYS A 220 0.39 -2.04 26.04
CA LYS A 220 1.26 -2.11 27.23
C LYS A 220 1.48 -3.53 27.73
N LYS A 221 0.39 -4.25 28.09
CA LYS A 221 0.51 -5.54 28.80
C LYS A 221 -0.64 -6.47 28.46
N ALA A 222 -0.34 -7.77 28.37
CA ALA A 222 -1.32 -8.84 28.40
C ALA A 222 -0.93 -9.88 29.44
N THR A 223 -1.91 -10.42 30.19
CA THR A 223 -1.74 -11.55 31.09
C THR A 223 -2.59 -12.69 30.55
N GLY A 224 -1.98 -13.83 30.28
CA GLY A 224 -2.65 -15.00 29.72
C GLY A 224 -2.48 -16.25 30.60
N ILE A 225 -3.31 -17.23 30.33
CA ILE A 225 -3.26 -18.56 30.90
C ILE A 225 -3.01 -19.56 29.78
N LYS A 226 -2.09 -20.51 30.04
CA LYS A 226 -1.91 -21.73 29.26
C LYS A 226 -2.20 -22.91 30.19
N SER A 227 -3.17 -23.75 29.83
CA SER A 227 -3.45 -25.01 30.51
C SER A 227 -2.47 -26.05 29.97
N VAL A 228 -1.49 -26.40 30.79
CA VAL A 228 -0.44 -27.36 30.39
C VAL A 228 -0.84 -28.75 30.85
N THR A 229 -0.97 -29.68 29.91
CA THR A 229 -1.24 -31.07 30.16
C THR A 229 -0.12 -31.96 29.61
N MET A 230 0.01 -33.21 30.09
CA MET A 230 0.99 -34.16 29.55
C MET A 230 0.82 -34.48 28.08
N ASN A 231 -0.32 -34.17 27.48
CA ASN A 231 -0.63 -34.37 26.07
C ASN A 231 -0.12 -33.23 25.16
N GLU A 232 0.49 -32.21 25.73
CA GLU A 232 1.07 -31.13 24.95
C GLU A 232 2.23 -31.66 24.07
N HIS A 233 2.24 -31.27 22.81
CA HIS A 233 3.15 -31.82 21.80
C HIS A 233 4.63 -31.60 22.13
N PHE A 234 4.97 -30.53 22.79
CA PHE A 234 6.36 -30.23 23.16
C PHE A 234 6.94 -31.19 24.21
N PHE A 235 6.10 -31.89 25.02
CA PHE A 235 6.59 -32.89 26.00
C PHE A 235 7.10 -34.18 25.33
N GLN A 236 6.80 -34.42 24.07
CA GLN A 236 7.36 -35.56 23.33
C GLN A 236 8.87 -35.46 23.14
N GLY A 237 9.40 -34.25 23.11
CA GLY A 237 10.81 -33.98 22.92
C GLY A 237 11.51 -33.25 24.07
N HIS A 238 10.78 -32.60 24.96
CA HIS A 238 11.37 -31.72 26.01
C HIS A 238 10.97 -32.10 27.44
N PHE A 239 11.45 -33.15 28.06
CA PHE A 239 12.37 -34.23 27.64
C PHE A 239 11.65 -35.57 27.79
N PRO A 240 11.93 -36.61 26.97
CA PRO A 240 11.35 -37.93 27.13
C PRO A 240 11.59 -38.50 28.54
N GLY A 241 10.52 -38.90 29.21
CA GLY A 241 10.58 -39.43 30.57
C GLY A 241 10.69 -38.40 31.69
N LYS A 242 10.97 -37.11 31.36
CA LYS A 242 10.98 -36.00 32.35
C LYS A 242 10.40 -34.74 31.69
N PRO A 243 9.08 -34.64 31.58
CA PRO A 243 8.42 -33.53 30.89
C PRO A 243 8.63 -32.22 31.65
N ILE A 244 9.26 -31.29 31.00
CA ILE A 244 9.49 -29.92 31.48
C ILE A 244 8.95 -28.99 30.41
N MET A 245 8.24 -27.92 30.78
CA MET A 245 7.76 -26.92 29.85
C MET A 245 8.95 -26.18 29.25
N PRO A 246 9.00 -25.99 27.90
CA PRO A 246 10.06 -25.26 27.21
C PRO A 246 10.14 -23.78 27.63
#